data_ca615ad646705a11db89b3fdae86d291
#
_entry.id   ca615ad646705a11db89b3fdae86d291
#
_cell.length_a   1.000
_cell.length_b   1.000
_cell.length_c   1.000
_cell.angle_alpha   90.00
_cell.angle_beta   90.00
_cell.angle_gamma   90.00
#
_symmetry.space_group_name_H-M   'P 1'
#
loop_
_entity.id
_entity.type
_entity.pdbx_description
1 polymer ?
#
loop_
_entity_poly.entity_id
_entity_poly.type
_entity_poly.pdbx_seq_one_letter_code
_entity_poly.pdbx_strand_id
1 'polypeptide(L)'
;MHKDKLRQQIRQQKRQFTPAQLKELSLPVLERLRPLLREAQVILAYYALSDEVDTHSLLDELVAEGKTVLLPKVMDDTSMELRRYTGPQDLSEGAYHIMEPTGTPFTDLEQINVALIPGIAFDAQGHRLGRGKGYYDRFLTAFTGKTIGVCFDFQKVAEVPVDAHDVAVNMVVFGLRRE
;
A
#
# COMPACT_ATOMS: atom_id res chain seq x y z
N MET A 1 -7.52 18.17 -13.28
CA MET A 1 -8.51 17.82 -12.23
C MET A 1 -7.88 18.05 -10.87
N HIS A 2 -8.60 18.59 -9.95
CA HIS A 2 -8.12 18.83 -8.58
C HIS A 2 -8.05 17.51 -7.80
N LYS A 3 -7.02 17.38 -6.93
CA LYS A 3 -6.81 16.15 -6.13
C LYS A 3 -8.03 15.74 -5.31
N ASP A 4 -8.70 16.69 -4.65
CA ASP A 4 -9.87 16.39 -3.81
C ASP A 4 -11.06 15.88 -4.62
N LYS A 5 -11.24 16.38 -5.83
CA LYS A 5 -12.29 15.88 -6.73
C LYS A 5 -12.03 14.42 -7.13
N LEU A 6 -10.79 14.08 -7.45
CA LEU A 6 -10.42 12.69 -7.77
C LEU A 6 -10.59 11.78 -6.56
N ARG A 7 -10.21 12.24 -5.34
CA ARG A 7 -10.45 11.49 -4.10
C ARG A 7 -11.93 11.18 -3.90
N GLN A 8 -12.80 12.16 -4.14
CA GLN A 8 -14.24 11.96 -4.03
C GLN A 8 -14.78 10.97 -5.06
N GLN A 9 -14.33 11.04 -6.30
CA GLN A 9 -14.73 10.10 -7.35
C GLN A 9 -14.37 8.67 -7.00
N ILE A 10 -13.15 8.43 -6.55
CA ILE A 10 -12.71 7.08 -6.17
C ILE A 10 -13.50 6.58 -4.95
N ARG A 11 -13.74 7.45 -3.98
CA ARG A 11 -14.55 7.09 -2.79
C ARG A 11 -15.96 6.67 -3.18
N GLN A 12 -16.58 7.37 -4.12
CA GLN A 12 -17.91 7.02 -4.64
C GLN A 12 -17.89 5.66 -5.36
N GLN A 13 -16.85 5.39 -6.15
CA GLN A 13 -16.70 4.09 -6.82
C GLN A 13 -16.54 2.96 -5.82
N LYS A 14 -15.74 3.15 -4.75
CA LYS A 14 -15.59 2.16 -3.68
C LYS A 14 -16.90 1.83 -2.99
N ARG A 15 -17.78 2.80 -2.80
CA ARG A 15 -19.09 2.61 -2.15
C ARG A 15 -20.05 1.72 -2.94
N GLN A 16 -19.78 1.48 -4.22
CA GLN A 16 -20.59 0.58 -5.05
C GLN A 16 -20.31 -0.89 -4.75
N PHE A 17 -19.29 -1.19 -3.95
CA PHE A 17 -18.88 -2.54 -3.61
C PHE A 17 -19.09 -2.80 -2.11
N THR A 18 -19.50 -4.02 -1.79
CA THR A 18 -19.46 -4.49 -0.40
C THR A 18 -18.04 -4.83 0.01
N PRO A 19 -17.72 -4.90 1.31
CA PRO A 19 -16.41 -5.37 1.76
C PRO A 19 -16.04 -6.75 1.21
N ALA A 20 -17.01 -7.67 1.11
CA ALA A 20 -16.82 -9.00 0.53
C ALA A 20 -16.44 -8.93 -0.95
N GLN A 21 -17.08 -8.03 -1.72
CA GLN A 21 -16.75 -7.83 -3.13
C GLN A 21 -15.35 -7.25 -3.32
N LEU A 22 -14.94 -6.29 -2.50
CA LEU A 22 -13.58 -5.74 -2.53
C LEU A 22 -12.53 -6.78 -2.18
N LYS A 23 -12.82 -7.65 -1.21
CA LYS A 23 -11.95 -8.77 -0.85
C LYS A 23 -11.76 -9.71 -2.03
N GLU A 24 -12.83 -10.04 -2.75
CA GLU A 24 -12.78 -10.86 -3.95
C GLU A 24 -11.99 -10.19 -5.09
N LEU A 25 -12.20 -8.89 -5.31
CA LEU A 25 -11.45 -8.10 -6.29
C LEU A 25 -9.96 -7.99 -5.95
N SER A 26 -9.59 -8.21 -4.69
CA SER A 26 -8.19 -8.22 -4.27
C SER A 26 -7.42 -9.45 -4.76
N LEU A 27 -8.10 -10.59 -4.99
CA LEU A 27 -7.45 -11.85 -5.32
C LEU A 27 -6.58 -11.78 -6.58
N PRO A 28 -7.05 -11.24 -7.73
CA PRO A 28 -6.20 -11.14 -8.91
C PRO A 28 -5.02 -10.18 -8.73
N VAL A 29 -5.17 -9.16 -7.88
CA VAL A 29 -4.06 -8.26 -7.53
C VAL A 29 -2.97 -9.02 -6.78
N LEU A 30 -3.34 -9.82 -5.79
CA LEU A 30 -2.39 -10.65 -5.02
C LEU A 30 -1.69 -11.69 -5.90
N GLU A 31 -2.41 -12.31 -6.83
CA GLU A 31 -1.81 -13.24 -7.80
C GLU A 31 -0.70 -12.58 -8.61
N ARG A 32 -0.87 -11.32 -8.96
CA ARG A 32 0.13 -10.56 -9.74
C ARG A 32 1.29 -10.08 -8.88
N LEU A 33 1.06 -9.85 -7.59
CA LEU A 33 2.11 -9.43 -6.65
C LEU A 33 3.05 -10.57 -6.29
N ARG A 34 2.55 -11.78 -6.08
CA ARG A 34 3.35 -12.91 -5.57
C ARG A 34 4.63 -13.16 -6.36
N PRO A 35 4.60 -13.26 -7.71
CA PRO A 35 5.85 -13.48 -8.47
C PRO A 35 6.85 -12.31 -8.33
N LEU A 36 6.36 -11.09 -8.17
CA LEU A 36 7.20 -9.90 -8.03
C LEU A 36 7.91 -9.84 -6.67
N LEU A 37 7.39 -10.55 -5.68
CA LEU A 37 7.95 -10.59 -4.32
C LEU A 37 8.81 -11.82 -4.05
N ARG A 38 8.89 -12.75 -5.00
CA ARG A 38 9.54 -14.04 -4.80
C ARG A 38 11.00 -13.91 -4.39
N GLU A 39 11.75 -13.04 -5.05
CA GLU A 39 13.19 -12.83 -4.81
C GLU A 39 13.48 -11.82 -3.70
N ALA A 40 12.48 -11.08 -3.24
CA ALA A 40 12.65 -10.09 -2.19
C ALA A 40 12.73 -10.76 -0.82
N GLN A 41 13.67 -10.33 0.01
CA GLN A 41 13.83 -10.83 1.38
C GLN A 41 13.21 -9.88 2.42
N VAL A 42 13.39 -8.59 2.24
CA VAL A 42 12.82 -7.55 3.14
C VAL A 42 11.80 -6.74 2.37
N ILE A 43 10.56 -6.77 2.82
CA ILE A 43 9.42 -6.18 2.13
C ILE A 43 8.70 -5.22 3.07
N LEU A 44 8.60 -3.95 2.67
CA LEU A 44 7.66 -3.03 3.29
C LEU A 44 6.29 -3.25 2.65
N ALA A 45 5.29 -3.51 3.46
CA ALA A 45 3.92 -3.68 3.02
C ALA A 45 3.01 -2.69 3.78
N TYR A 46 1.72 -2.89 3.71
CA TYR A 46 0.74 -2.16 4.49
C TYR A 46 -0.33 -3.13 4.99
N TYR A 47 -0.90 -2.85 6.15
CA TYR A 47 -2.03 -3.61 6.68
C TYR A 47 -3.32 -2.97 6.15
N ALA A 48 -3.95 -3.64 5.20
CA ALA A 48 -5.05 -3.06 4.42
C ALA A 48 -6.23 -2.63 5.29
N LEU A 49 -6.74 -1.43 5.01
CA LEU A 49 -8.06 -1.00 5.47
C LEU A 49 -9.14 -1.74 4.68
N SER A 50 -10.38 -1.70 5.16
CA SER A 50 -11.49 -2.45 4.56
C SER A 50 -11.81 -2.05 3.11
N ASP A 51 -11.40 -0.85 2.70
CA ASP A 51 -11.60 -0.32 1.35
C ASP A 51 -10.35 -0.35 0.47
N GLU A 52 -9.30 -1.01 0.92
CA GLU A 52 -8.05 -1.20 0.18
C GLU A 52 -7.94 -2.64 -0.33
N VAL A 53 -7.03 -2.88 -1.29
CA VAL A 53 -6.67 -4.25 -1.68
C VAL A 53 -6.24 -5.01 -0.43
N ASP A 54 -6.91 -6.12 -0.15
CA ASP A 54 -6.72 -6.88 1.09
C ASP A 54 -5.37 -7.60 1.07
N THR A 55 -4.44 -7.14 1.89
CA THR A 55 -3.08 -7.69 2.01
C THR A 55 -2.92 -8.64 3.19
N HIS A 56 -3.94 -8.83 4.03
CA HIS A 56 -3.77 -9.53 5.30
C HIS A 56 -3.22 -10.94 5.13
N SER A 57 -3.78 -11.74 4.23
CA SER A 57 -3.30 -13.11 3.98
C SER A 57 -1.91 -13.12 3.32
N LEU A 58 -1.63 -12.16 2.44
CA LEU A 58 -0.33 -12.03 1.80
C LEU A 58 0.79 -11.80 2.82
N LEU A 59 0.54 -10.95 3.83
CA LEU A 59 1.52 -10.68 4.88
C LEU A 59 1.90 -11.97 5.62
N ASP A 60 0.92 -12.78 5.98
CA ASP A 60 1.13 -14.04 6.68
C ASP A 60 1.83 -15.08 5.80
N GLU A 61 1.52 -15.13 4.52
CA GLU A 61 2.23 -15.96 3.54
C GLU A 61 3.73 -15.59 3.46
N LEU A 62 4.03 -14.30 3.37
CA LEU A 62 5.42 -13.82 3.28
C LEU A 62 6.20 -14.12 4.55
N VAL A 63 5.58 -13.98 5.72
CA VAL A 63 6.19 -14.37 7.01
C VAL A 63 6.47 -15.87 7.01
N ALA A 64 5.52 -16.70 6.58
CA ALA A 64 5.68 -18.15 6.52
C ALA A 64 6.79 -18.59 5.56
N GLU A 65 7.07 -17.81 4.53
CA GLU A 65 8.19 -18.04 3.60
C GLU A 65 9.56 -17.61 4.18
N GLY A 66 9.59 -17.09 5.41
CA GLY A 66 10.82 -16.65 6.07
C GLY A 66 11.28 -15.25 5.70
N LYS A 67 10.42 -14.46 5.05
CA LYS A 67 10.76 -13.09 4.68
C LYS A 67 10.58 -12.14 5.87
N THR A 68 11.32 -11.04 5.85
CA THR A 68 11.11 -9.93 6.78
C THR A 68 10.03 -9.01 6.23
N VAL A 69 8.92 -8.89 6.93
CA VAL A 69 7.79 -8.05 6.58
C VAL A 69 7.75 -6.85 7.51
N LEU A 70 7.61 -5.66 6.93
CA LEU A 70 7.53 -4.41 7.67
C LEU A 70 6.21 -3.72 7.39
N LEU A 71 5.67 -3.05 8.41
CA LEU A 71 4.46 -2.23 8.31
C LEU A 71 4.76 -0.81 8.80
N PRO A 72 4.15 0.20 8.16
CA PRO A 72 4.33 1.58 8.61
C PRO A 72 3.48 1.85 9.85
N LYS A 73 4.05 2.60 10.79
CA LYS A 73 3.34 3.16 11.94
C LYS A 73 3.41 4.67 11.89
N VAL A 74 2.26 5.33 11.85
CA VAL A 74 2.19 6.79 11.93
C VAL A 74 2.53 7.22 13.35
N MET A 75 3.54 8.09 13.51
CA MET A 75 4.02 8.55 14.81
C MET A 75 3.41 9.90 15.19
N ASP A 76 3.33 10.81 14.21
CA ASP A 76 2.74 12.15 14.36
C ASP A 76 2.25 12.64 13.00
N ASP A 77 1.94 13.93 12.87
CA ASP A 77 1.40 14.51 11.63
C ASP A 77 2.36 14.46 10.43
N THR A 78 3.66 14.22 10.66
CA THR A 78 4.68 14.33 9.61
C THR A 78 5.54 13.08 9.45
N SER A 79 5.53 12.14 10.39
CA SER A 79 6.46 11.02 10.40
C SER A 79 5.79 9.67 10.58
N MET A 80 6.40 8.65 10.00
CA MET A 80 6.07 7.26 10.25
C MET A 80 7.34 6.46 10.53
N GLU A 81 7.21 5.42 11.36
CA GLU A 81 8.23 4.41 11.59
C GLU A 81 7.86 3.12 10.88
N LEU A 82 8.86 2.29 10.60
CA LEU A 82 8.65 0.94 10.10
C LEU A 82 8.81 -0.04 11.24
N ARG A 83 7.89 -1.00 11.32
CA ARG A 83 7.85 -2.01 12.38
C ARG A 83 7.82 -3.40 11.78
N ARG A 84 8.52 -4.35 12.40
CA ARG A 84 8.49 -5.76 12.00
C ARG A 84 7.11 -6.35 12.26
N TYR A 85 6.65 -7.14 11.31
CA TYR A 85 5.41 -7.90 11.41
C TYR A 85 5.73 -9.39 11.30
N THR A 86 5.41 -10.15 12.34
CA THR A 86 5.62 -11.60 12.37
C THR A 86 4.32 -12.40 12.52
N GLY A 87 3.22 -11.70 12.65
CA GLY A 87 1.88 -12.26 12.78
C GLY A 87 0.92 -11.29 13.48
N PRO A 88 -0.35 -11.66 13.65
CA PRO A 88 -1.37 -10.78 14.25
C PRO A 88 -1.05 -10.29 15.67
N GLN A 89 -0.19 -11.01 16.39
CA GLN A 89 0.26 -10.58 17.73
C GLN A 89 1.04 -9.26 17.69
N ASP A 90 1.57 -8.87 16.53
CA ASP A 90 2.29 -7.60 16.34
C ASP A 90 1.37 -6.44 15.93
N LEU A 91 0.07 -6.60 16.14
CA LEU A 91 -0.93 -5.58 15.85
C LEU A 91 -1.70 -5.25 17.12
N SER A 92 -2.06 -3.97 17.27
CA SER A 92 -3.03 -3.52 18.26
C SER A 92 -4.02 -2.55 17.66
N GLU A 93 -5.25 -2.54 18.17
CA GLU A 93 -6.28 -1.63 17.69
C GLU A 93 -6.01 -0.22 18.20
N GLY A 94 -5.89 0.73 17.26
CA GLY A 94 -5.73 2.14 17.53
C GLY A 94 -7.02 2.93 17.35
N ALA A 95 -6.88 4.24 17.10
CA ALA A 95 -8.01 5.12 16.83
C ALA A 95 -8.81 4.66 15.60
N TYR A 96 -10.13 4.85 15.64
CA TYR A 96 -11.06 4.49 14.56
C TYR A 96 -11.01 3.00 14.16
N HIS A 97 -10.69 2.11 15.12
CA HIS A 97 -10.55 0.66 14.90
C HIS A 97 -9.48 0.29 13.85
N ILE A 98 -8.54 1.19 13.59
CA ILE A 98 -7.42 0.92 12.68
C ILE A 98 -6.34 0.15 13.42
N MET A 99 -5.92 -0.98 12.85
CA MET A 99 -4.84 -1.79 13.42
C MET A 99 -3.50 -1.10 13.23
N GLU A 100 -2.70 -1.05 14.29
CA GLU A 100 -1.37 -0.44 14.29
C GLU A 100 -0.29 -1.49 14.59
N PRO A 101 0.86 -1.45 13.90
CA PRO A 101 1.95 -2.38 14.19
C PRO A 101 2.63 -2.05 15.53
N THR A 102 2.90 -3.10 16.31
CA THR A 102 3.55 -3.01 17.61
C THR A 102 4.89 -3.74 17.66
N GLY A 103 5.34 -4.28 16.55
CA GLY A 103 6.62 -4.99 16.47
C GLY A 103 7.82 -4.08 16.65
N THR A 104 9.03 -4.67 16.62
CA THR A 104 10.27 -3.92 16.79
C THR A 104 10.50 -2.94 15.66
N PRO A 105 11.06 -1.74 15.93
CA PRO A 105 11.40 -0.79 14.87
C PRO A 105 12.44 -1.34 13.90
N PHE A 106 12.33 -0.93 12.63
CA PHE A 106 13.29 -1.24 11.58
C PHE A 106 13.71 0.08 10.93
N THR A 107 15.00 0.38 10.94
CA THR A 107 15.50 1.70 10.54
C THR A 107 16.39 1.70 9.31
N ASP A 108 16.89 0.53 8.88
CA ASP A 108 17.78 0.42 7.74
C ASP A 108 17.03 0.30 6.42
N LEU A 109 16.66 1.44 5.85
CA LEU A 109 15.90 1.51 4.60
C LEU A 109 16.64 0.86 3.41
N GLU A 110 17.96 0.82 3.44
CA GLU A 110 18.77 0.24 2.36
C GLU A 110 18.62 -1.26 2.25
N GLN A 111 18.21 -1.93 3.33
CA GLN A 111 17.96 -3.38 3.33
C GLN A 111 16.61 -3.75 2.73
N ILE A 112 15.70 -2.80 2.54
CA ILE A 112 14.37 -3.07 1.99
C ILE A 112 14.47 -3.26 0.48
N ASN A 113 14.10 -4.45 -0.01
CA ASN A 113 14.16 -4.76 -1.44
C ASN A 113 12.98 -4.17 -2.21
N VAL A 114 11.78 -4.26 -1.65
CA VAL A 114 10.53 -3.84 -2.29
C VAL A 114 9.63 -3.18 -1.25
N ALA A 115 8.96 -2.11 -1.66
CA ALA A 115 7.90 -1.47 -0.89
C ALA A 115 6.58 -1.52 -1.67
N LEU A 116 5.54 -2.06 -1.03
CA LEU A 116 4.16 -2.04 -1.52
C LEU A 116 3.50 -0.76 -1.02
N ILE A 117 3.06 0.07 -1.94
CA ILE A 117 2.57 1.41 -1.62
C ILE A 117 1.06 1.49 -1.90
N PRO A 118 0.23 1.75 -0.88
CA PRO A 118 -1.19 2.00 -1.10
C PRO A 118 -1.42 3.41 -1.65
N GLY A 119 -2.57 3.63 -2.24
CA GLY A 119 -2.96 4.94 -2.73
C GLY A 119 -4.43 4.98 -3.09
N ILE A 120 -4.95 6.18 -3.25
CA ILE A 120 -6.34 6.39 -3.67
C ILE A 120 -6.47 6.20 -5.18
N ALA A 121 -5.48 6.66 -5.95
CA ALA A 121 -5.43 6.50 -7.40
C ALA A 121 -3.99 6.44 -7.89
N PHE A 122 -3.82 5.80 -9.04
CA PHE A 122 -2.53 5.70 -9.74
C PHE A 122 -2.75 5.91 -11.24
N ASP A 123 -1.72 6.37 -11.94
CA ASP A 123 -1.72 6.42 -13.40
C ASP A 123 -0.59 5.56 -14.00
N ALA A 124 -0.53 5.52 -15.33
CA ALA A 124 0.43 4.68 -16.04
C ALA A 124 1.89 5.12 -15.85
N GLN A 125 2.13 6.37 -15.44
CA GLN A 125 3.45 6.90 -15.14
C GLN A 125 3.89 6.62 -13.71
N GLY A 126 3.04 5.98 -12.90
CA GLY A 126 3.33 5.70 -11.50
C GLY A 126 3.03 6.86 -10.55
N HIS A 127 2.38 7.92 -11.02
CA HIS A 127 1.93 8.99 -10.14
C HIS A 127 0.86 8.46 -9.20
N ARG A 128 0.95 8.88 -7.93
CA ARG A 128 0.11 8.38 -6.85
C ARG A 128 -0.67 9.51 -6.19
N LEU A 129 -1.95 9.30 -6.00
CA LEU A 129 -2.78 10.16 -5.17
C LEU A 129 -2.93 9.52 -3.78
N GLY A 130 -2.40 10.16 -2.76
CA GLY A 130 -2.54 9.73 -1.37
C GLY A 130 -3.73 10.37 -0.66
N ARG A 131 -3.81 10.14 0.65
CA ARG A 131 -4.90 10.66 1.49
C ARG A 131 -4.69 12.11 1.93
N GLY A 132 -3.55 12.73 1.58
CA GLY A 132 -3.28 14.16 1.81
C GLY A 132 -2.29 14.47 2.92
N LYS A 133 -1.81 13.49 3.69
CA LYS A 133 -0.86 13.71 4.78
C LYS A 133 0.62 13.70 4.35
N GLY A 134 0.93 13.13 3.18
CA GLY A 134 2.28 13.13 2.61
C GLY A 134 3.27 12.16 3.26
N TYR A 135 2.83 11.20 4.08
CA TYR A 135 3.71 10.24 4.74
C TYR A 135 4.53 9.43 3.75
N TYR A 136 3.87 8.87 2.73
CA TYR A 136 4.54 8.06 1.71
C TYR A 136 5.43 8.90 0.80
N ASP A 137 5.04 10.12 0.44
CA ASP A 137 5.88 10.98 -0.40
C ASP A 137 7.18 11.34 0.32
N ARG A 138 7.12 11.62 1.63
CA ARG A 138 8.32 11.85 2.44
C ARG A 138 9.19 10.60 2.52
N PHE A 139 8.59 9.44 2.77
CA PHE A 139 9.30 8.16 2.79
C PHE A 139 9.96 7.87 1.43
N LEU A 140 9.22 8.01 0.33
CA LEU A 140 9.70 7.71 -1.02
C LEU A 140 10.85 8.61 -1.45
N THR A 141 10.96 9.82 -0.91
CA THR A 141 12.08 10.71 -1.17
C THR A 141 13.42 10.12 -0.71
N ALA A 142 13.41 9.39 0.40
CA ALA A 142 14.60 8.76 0.98
C ALA A 142 14.80 7.30 0.55
N PHE A 143 13.80 6.67 -0.04
CA PHE A 143 13.82 5.24 -0.35
C PHE A 143 14.42 4.96 -1.72
N THR A 144 15.38 4.03 -1.79
CA THR A 144 16.10 3.69 -3.02
C THR A 144 15.74 2.31 -3.59
N GLY A 145 14.94 1.52 -2.89
CA GLY A 145 14.48 0.22 -3.36
C GLY A 145 13.37 0.32 -4.40
N LYS A 146 12.89 -0.83 -4.83
CA LYS A 146 11.79 -0.92 -5.79
C LYS A 146 10.44 -0.59 -5.12
N THR A 147 9.63 0.23 -5.76
CA THR A 147 8.31 0.61 -5.29
C THR A 147 7.22 0.08 -6.22
N ILE A 148 6.20 -0.53 -5.62
CA ILE A 148 5.05 -1.08 -6.35
C ILE A 148 3.78 -0.46 -5.76
N GLY A 149 3.08 0.32 -6.57
CA GLY A 149 1.74 0.78 -6.23
C GLY A 149 0.73 -0.36 -6.34
N VAL A 150 -0.15 -0.50 -5.36
CA VAL A 150 -1.13 -1.57 -5.30
C VAL A 150 -2.53 -0.97 -5.26
N CYS A 151 -3.38 -1.37 -6.19
CA CYS A 151 -4.74 -0.83 -6.27
C CYS A 151 -5.72 -1.76 -6.98
N PHE A 152 -7.01 -1.46 -6.84
CA PHE A 152 -8.04 -2.05 -7.68
C PHE A 152 -8.00 -1.46 -9.09
N ASP A 153 -8.61 -2.14 -10.06
CA ASP A 153 -8.63 -1.70 -11.46
C ASP A 153 -9.25 -0.29 -11.63
N PHE A 154 -10.30 0.02 -10.90
CA PHE A 154 -10.97 1.33 -10.98
C PHE A 154 -10.15 2.47 -10.35
N GLN A 155 -9.12 2.16 -9.57
CA GLN A 155 -8.20 3.16 -8.99
C GLN A 155 -7.08 3.55 -9.96
N LYS A 156 -6.90 2.78 -11.04
CA LYS A 156 -5.98 3.17 -12.10
C LYS A 156 -6.71 4.12 -13.06
N VAL A 157 -6.26 5.37 -13.08
CA VAL A 157 -6.88 6.46 -13.83
C VAL A 157 -5.96 6.94 -14.96
N ALA A 158 -6.51 7.74 -15.88
CA ALA A 158 -5.73 8.24 -17.01
C ALA A 158 -4.60 9.17 -16.56
N GLU A 159 -4.88 10.04 -15.60
CA GLU A 159 -3.92 11.02 -15.10
C GLU A 159 -4.19 11.35 -13.65
N VAL A 160 -3.16 11.29 -12.81
CA VAL A 160 -3.20 11.76 -11.42
C VAL A 160 -2.61 13.15 -11.36
N PRO A 161 -3.32 14.15 -10.78
CA PRO A 161 -2.73 15.48 -10.57
C PRO A 161 -1.54 15.39 -9.62
N VAL A 162 -0.43 16.02 -10.00
CA VAL A 162 0.82 15.98 -9.22
C VAL A 162 1.30 17.40 -8.92
N ASP A 163 2.07 17.51 -7.83
CA ASP A 163 2.83 18.71 -7.49
C ASP A 163 4.31 18.37 -7.28
N ALA A 164 5.12 19.37 -6.90
CA ALA A 164 6.57 19.22 -6.78
C ALA A 164 7.01 18.24 -5.68
N HIS A 165 6.14 17.93 -4.72
CA HIS A 165 6.45 17.05 -3.58
C HIS A 165 6.05 15.60 -3.83
N ASP A 166 5.28 15.33 -4.87
CA ASP A 166 4.77 13.99 -5.18
C ASP A 166 5.87 13.14 -5.81
N VAL A 167 6.01 11.90 -5.32
CA VAL A 167 7.02 10.95 -5.81
C VAL A 167 6.29 9.78 -6.47
N ALA A 168 6.64 9.50 -7.72
CA ALA A 168 6.07 8.38 -8.47
C ALA A 168 6.63 7.04 -7.98
N VAL A 169 5.79 5.97 -8.07
CA VAL A 169 6.24 4.59 -7.85
C VAL A 169 6.81 4.00 -9.14
N ASN A 170 7.64 2.96 -9.00
CA ASN A 170 8.29 2.34 -10.16
C ASN A 170 7.33 1.57 -11.05
N MET A 171 6.34 0.90 -10.45
CA MET A 171 5.30 0.20 -11.20
C MET A 171 3.99 0.16 -10.41
N VAL A 172 2.89 -0.08 -11.11
CA VAL A 172 1.56 -0.21 -10.50
C VAL A 172 1.01 -1.59 -10.82
N VAL A 173 0.56 -2.31 -9.80
CA VAL A 173 -0.12 -3.60 -9.93
C VAL A 173 -1.59 -3.43 -9.59
N PHE A 174 -2.44 -3.87 -10.48
CA PHE A 174 -3.89 -3.81 -10.35
C PHE A 174 -4.51 -5.07 -10.94
N GLY A 175 -5.77 -5.37 -10.56
CA GLY A 175 -6.50 -6.49 -11.12
C GLY A 175 -7.06 -6.15 -12.50
N LEU A 176 -6.77 -6.96 -13.52
CA LEU A 176 -7.48 -6.87 -14.78
C LEU A 176 -8.83 -7.59 -14.63
N ARG A 177 -9.91 -6.95 -15.08
CA ARG A 177 -11.17 -7.66 -15.24
C ARG A 177 -10.96 -8.74 -16.30
N ARG A 178 -11.29 -9.98 -15.96
CA ARG A 178 -11.45 -11.01 -16.97
C ARG A 178 -12.76 -10.70 -17.70
N GLU A 179 -12.67 -10.49 -18.98
CA GLU A 179 -13.85 -10.42 -19.85
C GLU A 179 -14.56 -11.77 -19.88
#